data_2572886ff25c0f7b59cf2eb158ba212a
#
_entry.id   2572886ff25c0f7b59cf2eb158ba212a
#
_cell.length_a   1.000
_cell.length_b   1.000
_cell.length_c   1.000
_cell.angle_alpha   90.00
_cell.angle_beta   90.00
_cell.angle_gamma   90.00
#
_symmetry.space_group_name_H-M   'P 1'
#
loop_
_entity.id
_entity.type
_entity.pdbx_description
1 polymer ?
#
loop_
_entity_poly.entity_id
_entity_poly.type
_entity_poly.pdbx_seq_one_letter_code
_entity_poly.pdbx_strand_id
1 'polypeptide(L)'
;NIPGEYYFGISTSQFRQAKADIGESSEFYLKRHYYITAGYHYILPNNPSFEVSPSFLIKSDGTTLQYDISSLLTYNNKFWGGISYRVTDAIGILLGLNFKDISVGYSYDITTSKLGSVGSLGSHEIMLRYNFKIEVDKNPKTYKNTRYL
;
A
#
# COMPACT_ATOMS: atom_id res chain seq x y z
N ASN A 1 -28.23 3.09 -3.13
CA ASN A 1 -26.87 2.64 -3.51
C ASN A 1 -25.89 3.64 -2.93
N ILE A 2 -25.00 3.20 -2.04
CA ILE A 2 -23.87 3.99 -1.56
C ILE A 2 -22.84 3.96 -2.68
N PRO A 3 -22.48 5.11 -3.30
CA PRO A 3 -21.52 5.14 -4.38
C PRO A 3 -20.12 4.91 -3.82
N GLY A 4 -19.51 3.77 -4.10
CA GLY A 4 -18.16 3.47 -3.70
C GLY A 4 -17.78 2.02 -3.88
N GLU A 5 -16.48 1.76 -3.81
CA GLU A 5 -15.88 0.44 -3.93
C GLU A 5 -15.14 0.09 -2.63
N TYR A 6 -15.29 -1.13 -2.16
CA TYR A 6 -14.51 -1.65 -1.04
C TYR A 6 -13.56 -2.74 -1.51
N TYR A 7 -12.44 -2.84 -0.83
CA TYR A 7 -11.48 -3.90 -1.05
C TYR A 7 -11.08 -4.57 0.26
N PHE A 8 -10.68 -5.81 0.14
CA PHE A 8 -10.14 -6.61 1.24
C PHE A 8 -9.00 -7.47 0.70
N GLY A 9 -7.93 -7.59 1.47
CA GLY A 9 -6.78 -8.39 1.09
C GLY A 9 -6.11 -9.06 2.28
N ILE A 10 -5.58 -10.25 2.03
CA ILE A 10 -4.73 -10.99 2.98
C ILE A 10 -3.45 -11.35 2.26
N SER A 11 -2.32 -11.15 2.90
CA SER A 11 -1.02 -11.56 2.36
C SER A 11 -0.08 -12.04 3.46
N THR A 12 0.93 -12.80 3.06
CA THR A 12 2.01 -13.23 3.96
C THR A 12 3.34 -13.09 3.26
N SER A 13 4.35 -12.69 3.99
CA SER A 13 5.73 -12.64 3.52
C SER A 13 6.60 -13.63 4.28
N GLN A 14 7.75 -13.99 3.67
CA GLN A 14 8.74 -14.90 4.24
C GLN A 14 8.15 -16.27 4.63
N PHE A 15 7.36 -16.86 3.73
CA PHE A 15 6.63 -18.11 3.95
C PHE A 15 7.53 -19.23 4.46
N ARG A 16 8.78 -19.33 4.00
CA ARG A 16 9.73 -20.40 4.36
C ARG A 16 10.57 -20.13 5.60
N GLN A 17 10.48 -18.95 6.22
CA GLN A 17 11.31 -18.58 7.39
C GLN A 17 12.78 -18.96 7.19
N ALA A 18 13.40 -18.45 6.11
CA ALA A 18 14.76 -18.80 5.78
C ALA A 18 15.71 -18.48 6.95
N LYS A 19 16.60 -19.42 7.24
CA LYS A 19 17.69 -19.25 8.19
C LYS A 19 18.81 -18.49 7.47
N ALA A 20 19.25 -17.38 8.04
CA ALA A 20 20.40 -16.64 7.55
C ALA A 20 21.53 -16.77 8.58
N ASP A 21 22.65 -17.38 8.17
CA ASP A 21 23.86 -17.44 8.98
C ASP A 21 24.66 -16.16 8.75
N ILE A 22 24.81 -15.36 9.78
CA ILE A 22 25.63 -14.14 9.77
C ILE A 22 26.84 -14.39 10.68
N GLY A 23 27.92 -14.95 10.09
CA GLY A 23 29.15 -15.25 10.82
C GLY A 23 29.06 -16.47 11.74
N GLU A 24 30.16 -16.80 12.43
CA GLU A 24 30.31 -18.04 13.19
C GLU A 24 29.46 -18.18 14.46
N SER A 25 28.67 -17.15 14.86
CA SER A 25 28.05 -17.14 16.19
C SER A 25 26.57 -16.69 16.26
N SER A 26 25.91 -16.37 15.15
CA SER A 26 24.54 -15.87 15.22
C SER A 26 23.63 -16.46 14.17
N GLU A 27 22.70 -17.30 14.59
CA GLU A 27 21.59 -17.79 13.78
C GLU A 27 20.47 -16.77 13.80
N PHE A 28 20.08 -16.24 12.64
CA PHE A 28 18.95 -15.32 12.50
C PHE A 28 17.84 -15.99 11.70
N TYR A 29 16.65 -16.08 12.28
CA TYR A 29 15.45 -16.58 11.60
C TYR A 29 14.62 -15.42 11.09
N LEU A 30 14.35 -15.39 9.79
CA LEU A 30 13.43 -14.45 9.21
C LEU A 30 12.00 -14.80 9.65
N LYS A 31 11.40 -13.95 10.48
CA LYS A 31 10.03 -14.15 10.96
C LYS A 31 9.03 -14.01 9.82
N ARG A 32 8.01 -14.85 9.82
CA ARG A 32 6.87 -14.73 8.90
C ARG A 32 6.02 -13.54 9.30
N HIS A 33 5.62 -12.74 8.32
CA HIS A 33 4.70 -11.65 8.54
C HIS A 33 3.37 -11.93 7.85
N TYR A 34 2.29 -11.58 8.52
CA TYR A 34 0.91 -11.66 8.04
C TYR A 34 0.35 -10.25 7.92
N TYR A 35 -0.39 -10.00 6.86
CA TYR A 35 -1.01 -8.72 6.59
C TYR A 35 -2.47 -8.92 6.26
N ILE A 36 -3.34 -8.09 6.86
CA ILE A 36 -4.74 -7.98 6.53
C ILE A 36 -4.97 -6.51 6.18
N THR A 37 -5.53 -6.24 5.02
CA THR A 37 -5.85 -4.89 4.57
C THR A 37 -7.31 -4.79 4.19
N ALA A 38 -7.94 -3.67 4.50
CA ALA A 38 -9.28 -3.35 4.06
C ALA A 38 -9.38 -1.86 3.79
N GLY A 39 -10.23 -1.47 2.88
CA GLY A 39 -10.49 -0.06 2.62
C GLY A 39 -11.73 0.14 1.76
N TYR A 40 -12.10 1.40 1.65
CA TYR A 40 -13.28 1.85 0.94
C TYR A 40 -12.98 3.10 0.16
N HIS A 41 -13.44 3.18 -1.08
CA HIS A 41 -13.37 4.37 -1.92
C HIS A 41 -14.77 4.98 -2.00
N TYR A 42 -14.93 6.19 -1.49
CA TYR A 42 -16.20 6.89 -1.44
C TYR A 42 -16.14 8.18 -2.24
N ILE A 43 -16.90 8.23 -3.32
CA ILE A 43 -17.08 9.43 -4.13
C ILE A 43 -18.21 10.26 -3.52
N LEU A 44 -17.95 11.54 -3.23
CA LEU A 44 -18.94 12.41 -2.63
C LEU A 44 -20.10 12.69 -3.61
N PRO A 45 -21.36 12.33 -3.29
CA PRO A 45 -22.48 12.51 -4.22
C PRO A 45 -22.74 13.97 -4.59
N ASN A 46 -22.52 14.88 -3.65
CA ASN A 46 -22.75 16.33 -3.86
C ASN A 46 -21.57 17.01 -4.57
N ASN A 47 -20.40 16.37 -4.61
CA ASN A 47 -19.21 16.89 -5.26
C ASN A 47 -18.32 15.74 -5.75
N PRO A 48 -18.60 15.16 -6.93
CA PRO A 48 -17.91 13.97 -7.45
C PRO A 48 -16.44 14.22 -7.79
N SER A 49 -15.97 15.48 -7.70
CA SER A 49 -14.54 15.79 -7.80
C SER A 49 -13.73 15.34 -6.59
N PHE A 50 -14.41 15.05 -5.47
CA PHE A 50 -13.77 14.58 -4.25
C PHE A 50 -14.06 13.12 -3.99
N GLU A 51 -13.01 12.39 -3.69
CA GLU A 51 -13.04 10.99 -3.25
C GLU A 51 -12.33 10.87 -1.90
N VAL A 52 -12.96 10.19 -0.96
CA VAL A 52 -12.37 9.86 0.36
C VAL A 52 -12.10 8.36 0.40
N SER A 53 -10.88 7.99 0.75
CA SER A 53 -10.43 6.60 0.75
C SER A 53 -9.86 6.22 2.12
N PRO A 54 -10.72 5.88 3.10
CA PRO A 54 -10.26 5.30 4.35
C PRO A 54 -9.71 3.89 4.13
N SER A 55 -8.66 3.55 4.85
CA SER A 55 -8.06 2.22 4.82
C SER A 55 -7.53 1.80 6.18
N PHE A 56 -7.42 0.50 6.35
CA PHE A 56 -6.97 -0.15 7.55
C PHE A 56 -6.02 -1.29 7.21
N LEU A 57 -4.91 -1.39 7.94
CA LEU A 57 -3.93 -2.45 7.79
C LEU A 57 -3.58 -3.03 9.16
N ILE A 58 -3.62 -4.36 9.25
CA ILE A 58 -3.05 -5.12 10.36
C ILE A 58 -1.81 -5.82 9.86
N LYS A 59 -0.73 -5.71 10.62
CA LYS A 59 0.51 -6.45 10.40
C LYS A 59 0.84 -7.24 11.66
N SER A 60 1.22 -8.52 11.49
CA SER A 60 1.65 -9.39 12.59
C SER A 60 2.88 -10.20 12.19
N ASP A 61 3.83 -10.35 13.12
CA ASP A 61 4.96 -11.27 13.00
C ASP A 61 4.78 -12.54 13.88
N GLY A 62 3.52 -12.77 14.34
CA GLY A 62 3.18 -13.86 15.25
C GLY A 62 3.42 -13.55 16.72
N THR A 63 4.19 -12.49 17.04
CA THR A 63 4.49 -12.06 18.41
C THR A 63 3.92 -10.68 18.70
N THR A 64 3.97 -9.79 17.70
CA THR A 64 3.49 -8.42 17.78
C THR A 64 2.37 -8.17 16.78
N LEU A 65 1.46 -7.27 17.12
CA LEU A 65 0.40 -6.76 16.27
C LEU A 65 0.58 -5.26 16.10
N GLN A 66 0.53 -4.80 14.85
CA GLN A 66 0.56 -3.40 14.49
C GLN A 66 -0.71 -3.07 13.73
N TYR A 67 -1.30 -1.93 14.04
CA TYR A 67 -2.52 -1.41 13.42
C TYR A 67 -2.21 -0.08 12.77
N ASP A 68 -2.52 0.05 11.49
CA ASP A 68 -2.39 1.28 10.72
C ASP A 68 -3.76 1.69 10.20
N ILE A 69 -4.18 2.90 10.48
CA ILE A 69 -5.42 3.50 9.99
C ILE A 69 -5.02 4.70 9.14
N SER A 70 -5.56 4.81 7.94
CA SER A 70 -5.29 5.96 7.09
C SER A 70 -6.52 6.42 6.35
N SER A 71 -6.50 7.67 5.91
CA SER A 71 -7.52 8.22 5.05
C SER A 71 -6.88 9.17 4.06
N LEU A 72 -7.20 8.98 2.78
CA LEU A 72 -6.80 9.85 1.69
C LEU A 72 -8.02 10.63 1.17
N LEU A 73 -7.82 11.89 0.86
CA LEU A 73 -8.74 12.74 0.12
C LEU A 73 -8.12 13.01 -1.24
N THR A 74 -8.81 12.63 -2.30
CA THR A 74 -8.38 12.85 -3.69
C THR A 74 -9.28 13.89 -4.34
N TYR A 75 -8.69 14.85 -5.05
CA TYR A 75 -9.39 15.89 -5.79
C TYR A 75 -9.11 15.77 -7.29
N ASN A 76 -10.19 15.63 -8.08
CA ASN A 76 -10.15 15.50 -9.55
C ASN A 76 -9.18 14.41 -10.05
N ASN A 77 -8.91 13.36 -9.28
CA ASN A 77 -7.90 12.35 -9.57
C ASN A 77 -6.47 12.91 -9.82
N LYS A 78 -6.25 14.20 -9.51
CA LYS A 78 -4.97 14.89 -9.73
C LYS A 78 -4.18 15.13 -8.47
N PHE A 79 -4.83 15.66 -7.45
CA PHE A 79 -4.21 15.97 -6.18
C PHE A 79 -4.75 15.03 -5.12
N TRP A 80 -3.89 14.55 -4.26
CA TRP A 80 -4.31 13.76 -3.12
C TRP A 80 -3.51 14.13 -1.88
N GLY A 81 -4.15 14.04 -0.76
CA GLY A 81 -3.52 14.27 0.54
C GLY A 81 -4.19 13.40 1.58
N GLY A 82 -3.48 13.09 2.65
CA GLY A 82 -4.04 12.24 3.68
C GLY A 82 -3.23 12.20 4.94
N ILE A 83 -3.78 11.46 5.86
CA ILE A 83 -3.18 11.18 7.16
C ILE A 83 -3.16 9.68 7.39
N SER A 84 -2.13 9.21 8.04
CA SER A 84 -2.01 7.84 8.55
C SER A 84 -1.70 7.87 10.04
N TYR A 85 -2.26 6.95 10.76
CA TYR A 85 -2.00 6.75 12.18
C TYR A 85 -1.63 5.30 12.43
N ARG A 86 -0.40 5.10 12.83
CA ARG A 86 0.11 3.81 13.30
C ARG A 86 0.02 3.79 14.81
N VAL A 87 -0.86 2.95 15.31
CA VAL A 87 -1.15 2.90 16.75
C VAL A 87 0.14 2.70 17.56
N THR A 88 0.38 3.58 18.53
CA THR A 88 1.54 3.61 19.43
C THR A 88 2.91 3.86 18.77
N ASP A 89 2.98 4.19 17.50
CA ASP A 89 4.26 4.30 16.79
C ASP A 89 4.44 5.63 16.05
N ALA A 90 3.57 5.99 15.12
CA ALA A 90 3.76 7.18 14.29
C ALA A 90 2.46 7.81 13.78
N ILE A 91 2.54 9.07 13.42
CA ILE A 91 1.54 9.79 12.64
C ILE A 91 2.20 10.22 11.33
N GLY A 92 1.59 9.86 10.19
CA GLY A 92 2.07 10.24 8.88
C GLY A 92 1.16 11.28 8.21
N ILE A 93 1.78 12.22 7.52
CA ILE A 93 1.11 13.16 6.62
C ILE A 93 1.54 12.82 5.21
N LEU A 94 0.58 12.66 4.31
CA LEU A 94 0.81 12.25 2.94
C LEU A 94 0.27 13.32 1.99
N LEU A 95 1.03 13.63 0.96
CA LEU A 95 0.63 14.56 -0.10
C LEU A 95 1.13 14.02 -1.44
N GLY A 96 0.40 14.28 -2.50
CA GLY A 96 0.86 13.88 -3.81
C GLY A 96 0.02 14.40 -4.96
N LEU A 97 0.50 14.11 -6.14
CA LEU A 97 -0.14 14.51 -7.38
C LEU A 97 0.00 13.41 -8.44
N ASN A 98 -1.03 13.31 -9.26
CA ASN A 98 -1.10 12.41 -10.41
C ASN A 98 -1.09 13.27 -11.67
N PHE A 99 -0.16 13.01 -12.57
CA PHE A 99 -0.08 13.67 -13.86
C PHE A 99 0.04 12.62 -14.97
N LYS A 100 -1.06 12.40 -15.71
CA LYS A 100 -1.17 11.34 -16.70
C LYS A 100 -0.82 9.97 -16.09
N ASP A 101 0.27 9.39 -16.54
CA ASP A 101 0.72 8.06 -16.12
C ASP A 101 1.74 8.11 -14.97
N ILE A 102 2.09 9.31 -14.50
CA ILE A 102 3.06 9.53 -13.41
C ILE A 102 2.31 9.95 -12.15
N SER A 103 2.66 9.33 -11.02
CA SER A 103 2.23 9.75 -9.69
C SER A 103 3.46 10.05 -8.83
N VAL A 104 3.45 11.21 -8.21
CA VAL A 104 4.48 11.62 -7.25
C VAL A 104 3.83 11.77 -5.90
N GLY A 105 4.44 11.21 -4.89
CA GLY A 105 3.99 11.31 -3.50
C GLY A 105 5.14 11.69 -2.58
N TYR A 106 4.78 12.36 -1.50
CA TYR A 106 5.65 12.69 -0.40
C TYR A 106 4.94 12.35 0.90
N SER A 107 5.65 11.71 1.82
CA SER A 107 5.16 11.52 3.17
C SER A 107 6.15 12.05 4.19
N TYR A 108 5.60 12.47 5.31
CA TYR A 108 6.35 12.82 6.50
C TYR A 108 5.76 12.08 7.70
N ASP A 109 6.57 11.19 8.30
CA ASP A 109 6.17 10.39 9.44
C ASP A 109 6.78 10.97 10.71
N ILE A 110 5.91 11.31 11.66
CA ILE A 110 6.28 11.81 12.99
C ILE A 110 6.23 10.62 13.95
N THR A 111 7.38 10.23 14.48
CA THR A 111 7.47 9.15 15.47
C THR A 111 6.88 9.60 16.81
N THR A 112 5.82 8.94 17.26
CA THR A 112 5.14 9.22 18.54
C THR A 112 5.53 8.25 19.64
N SER A 113 6.26 7.18 19.32
CA SER A 113 6.74 6.19 20.28
C SER A 113 7.89 6.74 21.13
N LYS A 114 8.17 6.05 22.25
CA LYS A 114 9.30 6.41 23.14
C LYS A 114 10.67 6.44 22.45
N LEU A 115 10.82 5.80 21.28
CA LEU A 115 12.00 5.89 20.43
C LEU A 115 12.17 7.29 19.82
N GLY A 116 11.09 8.05 19.57
CA GLY A 116 11.13 9.43 19.09
C GLY A 116 11.77 10.39 20.12
N SER A 117 11.72 10.08 21.40
CA SER A 117 12.36 10.90 22.47
C SER A 117 13.88 10.86 22.45
N VAL A 118 14.50 9.95 21.71
CA VAL A 118 15.97 9.76 21.65
C VAL A 118 16.58 10.46 20.41
N GLY A 119 15.83 11.35 19.73
CA GLY A 119 16.39 12.23 18.69
C GLY A 119 15.95 11.95 17.27
N SER A 120 14.95 11.10 17.03
CA SER A 120 14.34 10.94 15.69
C SER A 120 13.21 11.96 15.50
N LEU A 121 13.47 13.03 14.77
CA LEU A 121 12.49 14.07 14.43
C LEU A 121 11.43 13.62 13.41
N GLY A 122 11.49 12.39 12.93
CA GLY A 122 10.60 11.84 11.90
C GLY A 122 11.37 11.38 10.65
N SER A 123 10.65 10.80 9.70
CA SER A 123 11.20 10.37 8.42
C SER A 123 10.49 11.00 7.25
N HIS A 124 11.23 11.24 6.18
CA HIS A 124 10.74 11.78 4.92
C HIS A 124 10.81 10.69 3.86
N GLU A 125 9.73 10.49 3.12
CA GLU A 125 9.68 9.51 2.05
C GLU A 125 9.17 10.17 0.76
N ILE A 126 9.79 9.82 -0.37
CA ILE A 126 9.36 10.23 -1.70
C ILE A 126 8.99 8.98 -2.48
N MET A 127 7.81 9.00 -3.07
CA MET A 127 7.31 7.94 -3.93
C MET A 127 7.17 8.46 -5.37
N LEU A 128 7.68 7.69 -6.32
CA LEU A 128 7.45 7.88 -7.74
C LEU A 128 6.84 6.60 -8.31
N ARG A 129 5.70 6.73 -9.00
CA ARG A 129 5.03 5.63 -9.69
C ARG A 129 4.75 6.02 -11.13
N TYR A 130 5.06 5.10 -12.04
CA TYR A 130 4.72 5.20 -13.45
C TYR A 130 3.83 4.04 -13.85
N ASN A 131 2.67 4.35 -14.45
CA ASN A 131 1.72 3.38 -14.95
C ASN A 131 1.86 3.28 -16.47
N PHE A 132 2.24 2.13 -16.98
CA PHE A 132 2.28 1.88 -18.42
C PHE A 132 1.20 0.88 -18.82
N LYS A 133 0.55 1.15 -19.96
CA LYS A 133 -0.44 0.25 -20.52
C LYS A 133 0.26 -0.77 -21.40
N ILE A 134 0.08 -2.05 -21.10
CA ILE A 134 0.51 -3.14 -21.98
C ILE A 134 -0.73 -3.55 -22.78
N GLU A 135 -0.77 -3.21 -24.06
CA GLU A 135 -1.78 -3.74 -24.99
C GLU A 135 -1.33 -5.13 -25.44
N VAL A 136 -2.00 -6.15 -24.93
CA VAL A 136 -1.80 -7.52 -25.40
C VAL A 136 -2.83 -7.76 -26.50
N ASP A 137 -2.39 -7.76 -27.76
CA ASP A 137 -3.22 -8.16 -28.89
C ASP A 137 -3.66 -9.62 -28.71
N LYS A 138 -4.91 -9.78 -28.27
CA LYS A 138 -5.58 -11.08 -28.20
C LYS A 138 -6.10 -11.46 -29.60
N ASN A 139 -5.23 -11.54 -30.58
CA ASN A 139 -5.56 -12.24 -31.81
C ASN A 139 -5.49 -13.75 -31.53
N PRO A 140 -6.63 -14.44 -31.43
CA PRO A 140 -6.60 -15.89 -31.36
C PRO A 140 -6.04 -16.38 -32.69
N LYS A 141 -4.79 -16.89 -32.70
CA LYS A 141 -4.27 -17.62 -33.83
C LYS A 141 -5.13 -18.86 -33.98
N THR A 142 -6.13 -18.79 -34.85
CA THR A 142 -6.93 -19.94 -35.24
C THR A 142 -6.02 -20.86 -36.04
N TYR A 143 -5.47 -21.88 -35.41
CA TYR A 143 -4.80 -22.97 -36.13
C TYR A 143 -5.87 -23.77 -36.87
N LYS A 144 -6.03 -23.52 -38.17
CA LYS A 144 -6.80 -24.42 -39.04
C LYS A 144 -6.06 -25.75 -39.06
N ASN A 145 -6.68 -26.76 -38.46
CA ASN A 145 -6.21 -28.13 -38.57
C ASN A 145 -6.42 -28.61 -40.00
N THR A 146 -5.37 -28.68 -40.80
CA THR A 146 -5.40 -29.14 -42.23
C THR A 146 -5.52 -30.64 -42.37
N ARG A 147 -5.89 -31.38 -41.33
CA ARG A 147 -6.00 -32.86 -41.36
C ARG A 147 -7.32 -33.40 -41.89
N TYR A 148 -8.23 -32.53 -42.35
CA TYR A 148 -9.48 -32.95 -42.99
C TYR A 148 -9.67 -32.20 -44.31
N LEU A 149 -8.91 -32.64 -45.32
CA LEU A 149 -9.21 -32.57 -46.75
C LEU A 149 -9.20 -33.98 -47.32
#